data_49608728e983d54da8ff28724812823e
#
_entry.id   49608728e983d54da8ff28724812823e
#
_cell.length_a   1.000
_cell.length_b   1.000
_cell.length_c   1.000
_cell.angle_alpha   90.00
_cell.angle_beta   90.00
_cell.angle_gamma   90.00
#
_symmetry.space_group_name_H-M   'P 1'
#
loop_
_entity.id
_entity.type
_entity.pdbx_description
1 polymer ?
#
loop_
_entity_poly.entity_id
_entity_poly.type
_entity_poly.pdbx_seq_one_letter_code
_entity_poly.pdbx_strand_id
1 'polypeptide(L)'
;MKPFSPRPSLWPVTAVFACAAAHATRPMVVDDASITSPGNCQVESWTQHTASQTEYWAVPACNVGETWELAAGIGRIGPDGPGDTYRSGVVQAKTVFRPLQKNSWGIGLTIANQFRQGAGVAGDLSVLIPVSVSLLDDRVLAHANVGWLRAHANGQDDGFWATGAEWAVRPRLTLTLETYGTGRGHGFTQAGARFAVIPDRLALDAGVASRIGHIGAERYFTFGLTLAGPVLR
;
A
#
# COMPACT_ATOMS: atom_id res chain seq x y z
N MET A 1 -38.18 11.87 60.46
CA MET A 1 -37.43 10.85 59.70
C MET A 1 -37.72 11.01 58.20
N LYS A 2 -36.77 11.48 57.43
CA LYS A 2 -36.87 11.60 55.94
C LYS A 2 -36.19 10.39 55.32
N PRO A 3 -36.74 9.73 54.32
CA PRO A 3 -36.09 8.60 53.64
C PRO A 3 -34.96 9.06 52.76
N PHE A 4 -33.83 8.36 52.85
CA PHE A 4 -32.63 8.53 52.04
C PHE A 4 -32.89 7.88 50.67
N SER A 5 -32.83 8.67 49.61
CA SER A 5 -32.91 8.22 48.23
C SER A 5 -31.47 7.97 47.68
N PRO A 6 -31.12 6.77 47.20
CA PRO A 6 -29.80 6.54 46.59
C PRO A 6 -29.77 7.16 45.19
N ARG A 7 -28.78 8.01 44.95
CA ARG A 7 -28.46 8.52 43.62
C ARG A 7 -27.76 7.42 42.80
N PRO A 8 -28.16 7.18 41.53
CA PRO A 8 -27.44 6.28 40.66
C PRO A 8 -26.08 6.91 40.30
N SER A 9 -25.00 6.20 40.62
CA SER A 9 -23.65 6.52 40.16
C SER A 9 -23.54 6.20 38.67
N LEU A 10 -23.48 7.22 37.84
CA LEU A 10 -23.09 7.11 36.42
C LEU A 10 -21.59 6.80 36.34
N TRP A 11 -21.27 5.55 36.09
CA TRP A 11 -19.93 5.15 35.72
C TRP A 11 -19.70 5.60 34.27
N PRO A 12 -18.59 6.31 33.97
CA PRO A 12 -18.26 6.60 32.59
C PRO A 12 -17.89 5.30 31.88
N VAL A 13 -18.72 4.86 30.94
CA VAL A 13 -18.38 3.81 30.00
C VAL A 13 -17.33 4.40 29.07
N THR A 14 -16.07 4.15 29.39
CA THR A 14 -14.96 4.44 28.48
C THR A 14 -15.06 3.45 27.34
N ALA A 15 -15.68 3.86 26.24
CA ALA A 15 -15.66 3.11 24.99
C ALA A 15 -14.21 3.07 24.51
N VAL A 16 -13.55 1.93 24.73
CA VAL A 16 -12.28 1.61 24.10
C VAL A 16 -12.59 1.37 22.62
N PHE A 17 -12.47 2.40 21.82
CA PHE A 17 -12.39 2.23 20.36
C PHE A 17 -11.10 1.47 20.08
N ALA A 18 -11.20 0.17 19.82
CA ALA A 18 -10.16 -0.58 19.16
C ALA A 18 -10.06 0.01 17.74
N CYS A 19 -9.08 0.89 17.55
CA CYS A 19 -8.74 1.43 16.25
C CYS A 19 -8.13 0.28 15.44
N ALA A 20 -8.95 -0.42 14.66
CA ALA A 20 -8.44 -1.28 13.59
C ALA A 20 -7.92 -0.33 12.52
N ALA A 21 -6.61 -0.06 12.54
CA ALA A 21 -5.96 0.73 11.50
C ALA A 21 -6.14 -0.01 10.17
N ALA A 22 -6.93 0.56 9.27
CA ALA A 22 -6.96 0.13 7.88
C ALA A 22 -5.61 0.56 7.28
N HIS A 23 -4.70 -0.39 7.13
CA HIS A 23 -3.40 -0.16 6.49
C HIS A 23 -3.60 -0.19 4.98
N ALA A 24 -3.79 0.97 4.39
CA ALA A 24 -3.69 1.15 2.95
C ALA A 24 -2.21 1.34 2.58
N THR A 25 -1.72 0.55 1.67
CA THR A 25 -0.29 0.33 1.44
C THR A 25 0.37 1.27 0.45
N ARG A 26 -0.31 2.15 -0.23
CA ARG A 26 0.35 3.14 -1.09
C ARG A 26 0.38 4.51 -0.41
N PRO A 27 1.47 5.23 -0.47
CA PRO A 27 2.37 5.55 -1.59
C PRO A 27 3.65 4.71 -1.67
N MET A 28 3.80 3.66 -0.90
CA MET A 28 5.05 2.88 -0.84
C MET A 28 5.06 1.77 -1.91
N VAL A 29 6.26 1.47 -2.42
CA VAL A 29 6.53 0.33 -3.29
C VAL A 29 6.71 -0.94 -2.46
N VAL A 30 7.23 -0.81 -1.24
CA VAL A 30 7.27 -1.92 -0.29
C VAL A 30 5.85 -2.29 0.13
N ASP A 31 5.50 -3.56 -0.05
CA ASP A 31 4.22 -4.12 0.36
C ASP A 31 4.23 -4.50 1.84
N ASP A 32 3.11 -4.42 2.52
CA ASP A 32 2.96 -4.80 3.91
C ASP A 32 2.43 -6.25 4.07
N ALA A 33 2.46 -6.78 5.28
CA ALA A 33 1.87 -8.09 5.61
C ALA A 33 0.45 -7.92 6.18
N SER A 34 -0.40 -7.16 5.47
CA SER A 34 -1.80 -6.92 5.83
C SER A 34 -2.70 -7.04 4.60
N ILE A 35 -3.96 -7.33 4.80
CA ILE A 35 -5.02 -7.31 3.79
C ILE A 35 -6.20 -6.51 4.34
N THR A 36 -7.02 -5.99 3.44
CA THR A 36 -8.28 -5.32 3.79
C THR A 36 -9.10 -6.20 4.73
N SER A 37 -9.76 -5.60 5.71
CA SER A 37 -10.57 -6.35 6.69
C SER A 37 -11.67 -7.16 6.01
N PRO A 38 -12.07 -8.32 6.58
CA PRO A 38 -13.12 -9.16 6.00
C PRO A 38 -14.39 -8.40 5.66
N GLY A 39 -14.92 -8.62 4.44
CA GLY A 39 -16.12 -7.96 3.95
C GLY A 39 -15.94 -6.49 3.58
N ASN A 40 -14.72 -5.97 3.55
CA ASN A 40 -14.42 -4.62 3.12
C ASN A 40 -13.69 -4.60 1.78
N CYS A 41 -13.80 -3.46 1.10
CA CYS A 41 -13.03 -3.12 -0.07
C CYS A 41 -12.29 -1.80 0.16
N GLN A 42 -11.26 -1.58 -0.63
CA GLN A 42 -10.57 -0.31 -0.75
C GLN A 42 -10.35 0.03 -2.22
N VAL A 43 -10.14 1.29 -2.51
CA VAL A 43 -9.68 1.76 -3.81
C VAL A 43 -8.44 2.60 -3.58
N GLU A 44 -7.34 2.20 -4.18
CA GLU A 44 -6.14 2.99 -4.26
C GLU A 44 -6.06 3.65 -5.63
N SER A 45 -5.79 4.94 -5.64
CA SER A 45 -5.58 5.69 -6.87
C SER A 45 -4.36 6.58 -6.71
N TRP A 46 -3.49 6.60 -7.71
CA TRP A 46 -2.30 7.43 -7.66
C TRP A 46 -1.88 7.93 -9.03
N THR A 47 -1.10 8.99 -9.01
CA THR A 47 -0.30 9.44 -10.15
C THR A 47 1.18 9.35 -9.81
N GLN A 48 1.98 8.99 -10.79
CA GLN A 48 3.44 9.02 -10.71
C GLN A 48 3.96 9.81 -11.89
N HIS A 49 4.76 10.83 -11.60
CA HIS A 49 5.36 11.71 -12.58
C HIS A 49 6.88 11.55 -12.56
N THR A 50 7.46 11.15 -13.67
CA THR A 50 8.90 11.08 -13.93
C THR A 50 9.31 12.20 -14.86
N ALA A 51 10.58 12.31 -15.21
CA ALA A 51 11.05 13.28 -16.21
C ALA A 51 10.54 13.02 -17.64
N SER A 52 9.99 11.85 -17.93
CA SER A 52 9.62 11.42 -19.28
C SER A 52 8.19 10.96 -19.45
N GLN A 53 7.51 10.62 -18.37
CA GLN A 53 6.14 10.09 -18.41
C GLN A 53 5.35 10.35 -17.15
N THR A 54 4.04 10.41 -17.31
CA THR A 54 3.09 10.44 -16.19
C THR A 54 2.18 9.22 -16.27
N GLU A 55 2.01 8.58 -15.12
CA GLU A 55 1.12 7.44 -14.93
C GLU A 55 -0.04 7.80 -14.01
N TYR A 56 -1.21 7.26 -14.30
CA TYR A 56 -2.41 7.33 -13.48
C TYR A 56 -2.94 5.93 -13.28
N TRP A 57 -3.19 5.56 -12.04
CA TRP A 57 -3.70 4.24 -11.68
C TRP A 57 -4.93 4.33 -10.79
N ALA A 58 -5.80 3.33 -10.91
CA ALA A 58 -6.89 3.07 -9.98
C ALA A 58 -7.00 1.55 -9.78
N VAL A 59 -6.87 1.12 -8.54
CA VAL A 59 -6.78 -0.29 -8.16
C VAL A 59 -7.74 -0.57 -7.01
N PRO A 60 -8.98 -0.97 -7.29
CA PRO A 60 -9.86 -1.55 -6.29
C PRO A 60 -9.33 -2.90 -5.81
N ALA A 61 -9.43 -3.14 -4.51
CA ALA A 61 -9.11 -4.38 -3.84
C ALA A 61 -10.18 -4.73 -2.81
N CYS A 62 -10.55 -6.00 -2.71
CA CYS A 62 -11.56 -6.48 -1.77
C CYS A 62 -11.07 -7.74 -1.05
N ASN A 63 -11.38 -7.82 0.25
CA ASN A 63 -11.19 -9.07 0.99
C ASN A 63 -12.27 -10.07 0.62
N VAL A 64 -11.85 -11.24 0.15
CA VAL A 64 -12.71 -12.33 -0.28
C VAL A 64 -12.43 -13.55 0.57
N GLY A 65 -13.45 -14.05 1.26
CA GLY A 65 -13.33 -15.27 2.07
C GLY A 65 -12.37 -15.14 3.27
N GLU A 66 -12.25 -13.92 3.83
CA GLU A 66 -11.50 -13.59 5.06
C GLU A 66 -9.96 -13.66 4.95
N THR A 67 -9.42 -14.52 4.09
CA THR A 67 -7.97 -14.82 4.00
C THR A 67 -7.30 -14.29 2.75
N TRP A 68 -8.08 -13.85 1.75
CA TRP A 68 -7.58 -13.36 0.48
C TRP A 68 -8.05 -11.95 0.20
N GLU A 69 -7.13 -11.11 -0.27
CA GLU A 69 -7.46 -9.85 -0.92
C GLU A 69 -7.21 -10.01 -2.41
N LEU A 70 -8.24 -9.72 -3.20
CA LEU A 70 -8.16 -9.70 -4.66
C LEU A 70 -8.25 -8.26 -5.14
N ALA A 71 -7.33 -7.88 -6.01
CA ALA A 71 -7.31 -6.57 -6.63
C ALA A 71 -7.30 -6.69 -8.16
N ALA A 72 -7.97 -5.75 -8.82
CA ALA A 72 -7.90 -5.59 -10.26
C ALA A 72 -7.94 -4.10 -10.59
N GLY A 73 -6.94 -3.62 -11.32
CA GLY A 73 -6.79 -2.19 -11.58
C GLY A 73 -6.46 -1.87 -13.02
N ILE A 74 -6.60 -0.60 -13.33
CA ILE A 74 -6.26 -0.03 -14.62
C ILE A 74 -5.33 1.16 -14.46
N GLY A 75 -4.41 1.31 -15.41
CA GLY A 75 -3.49 2.42 -15.52
C GLY A 75 -3.53 3.07 -16.88
N ARG A 76 -3.24 4.35 -16.92
CA ARG A 76 -2.97 5.12 -18.12
C ARG A 76 -1.58 5.70 -18.01
N ILE A 77 -0.73 5.38 -18.96
CA ILE A 77 0.68 5.80 -19.01
C ILE A 77 0.89 6.59 -20.30
N GLY A 78 1.39 7.80 -20.17
CA GLY A 78 1.65 8.67 -21.31
C GLY A 78 2.97 9.42 -21.14
N PRO A 79 3.67 9.72 -22.26
CA PRO A 79 4.85 10.56 -22.24
C PRO A 79 4.48 12.00 -21.88
N ASP A 80 5.42 12.74 -21.27
CA ASP A 80 5.28 14.17 -20.98
C ASP A 80 5.64 15.06 -22.20
N GLY A 81 5.50 14.50 -23.41
CA GLY A 81 5.76 15.13 -24.69
C GLY A 81 5.02 14.41 -25.80
N PRO A 82 5.39 14.64 -27.08
CA PRO A 82 4.81 13.91 -28.20
C PRO A 82 5.01 12.40 -28.03
N GLY A 83 3.96 11.62 -28.22
CA GLY A 83 3.97 10.16 -28.11
C GLY A 83 2.60 9.59 -27.77
N ASP A 84 2.48 8.29 -27.95
CA ASP A 84 1.22 7.60 -27.72
C ASP A 84 1.03 7.25 -26.24
N THR A 85 -0.13 7.53 -25.74
CA THR A 85 -0.60 7.05 -24.43
C THR A 85 -1.10 5.62 -24.56
N TYR A 86 -0.73 4.75 -23.64
CA TYR A 86 -1.25 3.39 -23.56
C TYR A 86 -1.93 3.10 -22.24
N ARG A 87 -2.76 2.07 -22.23
CA ARG A 87 -3.40 1.56 -21.03
C ARG A 87 -2.67 0.31 -20.53
N SER A 88 -2.64 0.15 -19.23
CA SER A 88 -2.15 -1.05 -18.56
C SER A 88 -3.23 -1.57 -17.62
N GLY A 89 -3.20 -2.86 -17.31
CA GLY A 89 -4.04 -3.48 -16.32
C GLY A 89 -3.20 -4.24 -15.32
N VAL A 90 -3.71 -4.44 -14.12
CA VAL A 90 -3.13 -5.30 -13.10
C VAL A 90 -4.20 -6.16 -12.46
N VAL A 91 -3.86 -7.41 -12.21
CA VAL A 91 -4.63 -8.30 -11.34
C VAL A 91 -3.70 -8.81 -10.26
N GLN A 92 -4.17 -8.85 -9.01
CA GLN A 92 -3.38 -9.23 -7.86
C GLN A 92 -4.20 -10.10 -6.91
N ALA A 93 -3.53 -11.08 -6.31
CA ALA A 93 -4.02 -11.84 -5.18
C ALA A 93 -3.01 -11.75 -4.05
N LYS A 94 -3.47 -11.42 -2.85
CA LYS A 94 -2.66 -11.31 -1.64
C LYS A 94 -3.28 -12.13 -0.52
N THR A 95 -2.44 -12.81 0.24
CA THR A 95 -2.85 -13.52 1.45
C THR A 95 -1.85 -13.30 2.57
N VAL A 96 -2.31 -13.45 3.81
CA VAL A 96 -1.48 -13.28 4.99
C VAL A 96 -1.49 -14.57 5.80
N PHE A 97 -0.32 -15.17 5.97
CA PHE A 97 -0.14 -16.41 6.73
C PHE A 97 -0.10 -16.16 8.24
N ARG A 98 0.46 -15.01 8.62
CA ARG A 98 0.47 -14.51 9.98
C ARG A 98 0.07 -13.03 9.94
N PRO A 99 -1.09 -12.67 10.48
CA PRO A 99 -1.52 -11.27 10.55
C PRO A 99 -0.59 -10.44 11.42
N LEU A 100 -0.28 -9.22 10.95
CA LEU A 100 0.43 -8.24 11.75
C LEU A 100 -0.41 -7.84 12.95
N GLN A 101 0.16 -7.94 14.13
CA GLN A 101 -0.43 -7.50 15.38
C GLN A 101 0.45 -6.44 16.03
N LYS A 102 -0.13 -5.68 16.93
CA LYS A 102 0.57 -4.66 17.71
C LYS A 102 1.80 -5.23 18.41
N ASN A 103 2.94 -4.55 18.25
CA ASN A 103 4.25 -4.97 18.80
C ASN A 103 4.65 -6.41 18.41
N SER A 104 4.28 -6.81 17.19
CA SER A 104 4.54 -8.15 16.67
C SER A 104 4.95 -8.08 15.20
N TRP A 105 4.97 -9.21 14.52
CA TRP A 105 5.31 -9.30 13.11
C TRP A 105 4.25 -10.09 12.33
N GLY A 106 4.18 -9.80 11.03
CA GLY A 106 3.33 -10.49 10.07
C GLY A 106 4.11 -10.91 8.84
N ILE A 107 3.57 -11.87 8.09
CA ILE A 107 4.12 -12.36 6.81
C ILE A 107 2.99 -12.75 5.89
N GLY A 108 3.15 -12.46 4.61
CA GLY A 108 2.17 -12.77 3.57
C GLY A 108 2.79 -13.23 2.27
N LEU A 109 1.95 -13.32 1.26
CA LEU A 109 2.30 -13.62 -0.12
C LEU A 109 1.45 -12.76 -1.04
N THR A 110 2.09 -12.11 -2.01
CA THR A 110 1.44 -11.33 -3.06
C THR A 110 1.84 -11.90 -4.41
N ILE A 111 0.86 -12.15 -5.28
CA ILE A 111 1.08 -12.55 -6.67
C ILE A 111 0.34 -11.54 -7.54
N ALA A 112 1.02 -10.95 -8.52
CA ALA A 112 0.39 -10.01 -9.43
C ALA A 112 0.84 -10.25 -10.87
N ASN A 113 -0.05 -9.91 -11.81
CA ASN A 113 0.21 -9.89 -13.23
C ASN A 113 -0.19 -8.52 -13.77
N GLN A 114 0.78 -7.81 -14.33
CA GLN A 114 0.57 -6.50 -14.95
C GLN A 114 0.72 -6.62 -16.47
N PHE A 115 -0.30 -6.29 -17.20
CA PHE A 115 -0.36 -6.43 -18.65
C PHE A 115 -0.64 -5.10 -19.34
N ARG A 116 -0.17 -4.97 -20.58
CA ARG A 116 -0.37 -3.80 -21.43
C ARG A 116 -1.52 -4.05 -22.41
N GLN A 117 -2.35 -3.04 -22.66
CA GLN A 117 -3.40 -3.10 -23.67
C GLN A 117 -2.82 -3.50 -25.03
N GLY A 118 -3.46 -4.47 -25.68
CA GLY A 118 -3.04 -4.99 -27.00
C GLY A 118 -2.01 -6.11 -26.96
N ALA A 119 -1.39 -6.40 -25.79
CA ALA A 119 -0.42 -7.49 -25.63
C ALA A 119 -1.04 -8.80 -25.10
N GLY A 120 -2.36 -8.88 -25.01
CA GLY A 120 -3.07 -10.02 -24.41
C GLY A 120 -3.19 -9.87 -22.88
N VAL A 121 -3.62 -10.95 -22.23
CA VAL A 121 -3.78 -10.99 -20.75
C VAL A 121 -2.53 -11.49 -20.02
N ALA A 122 -1.55 -12.04 -20.73
CA ALA A 122 -0.26 -12.37 -20.16
C ALA A 122 0.59 -11.09 -20.07
N GLY A 123 1.13 -10.83 -18.90
CA GLY A 123 1.92 -9.63 -18.61
C GLY A 123 3.12 -9.95 -17.72
N ASP A 124 3.68 -8.92 -17.14
CA ASP A 124 4.79 -9.05 -16.20
C ASP A 124 4.27 -9.68 -14.91
N LEU A 125 4.83 -10.83 -14.55
CA LEU A 125 4.44 -11.57 -13.34
C LEU A 125 5.35 -11.20 -12.18
N SER A 126 4.77 -11.02 -11.01
CA SER A 126 5.49 -10.82 -9.76
C SER A 126 4.99 -11.75 -8.67
N VAL A 127 5.92 -12.24 -7.84
CA VAL A 127 5.65 -13.00 -6.62
C VAL A 127 6.48 -12.40 -5.51
N LEU A 128 5.84 -11.86 -4.48
CA LEU A 128 6.47 -11.16 -3.37
C LEU A 128 6.10 -11.82 -2.04
N ILE A 129 7.05 -11.82 -1.12
CA ILE A 129 6.87 -12.22 0.28
C ILE A 129 7.04 -10.97 1.13
N PRO A 130 5.94 -10.28 1.52
CA PRO A 130 5.98 -9.18 2.44
C PRO A 130 6.11 -9.66 3.88
N VAL A 131 7.00 -9.00 4.62
CA VAL A 131 7.16 -9.14 6.07
C VAL A 131 7.01 -7.76 6.69
N SER A 132 6.23 -7.66 7.75
CA SER A 132 6.02 -6.43 8.49
C SER A 132 6.24 -6.63 9.97
N VAL A 133 6.75 -5.60 10.63
CA VAL A 133 6.97 -5.57 12.08
C VAL A 133 6.35 -4.31 12.65
N SER A 134 5.49 -4.45 13.66
CA SER A 134 4.96 -3.34 14.45
C SER A 134 5.80 -3.11 15.68
N LEU A 135 6.13 -1.86 15.93
CA LEU A 135 6.96 -1.40 17.04
C LEU A 135 6.31 -0.18 17.70
N LEU A 136 6.67 0.05 18.98
CA LEU A 136 6.25 1.23 19.73
C LEU A 136 4.73 1.45 19.72
N ASP A 137 3.98 0.39 19.93
CA ASP A 137 2.51 0.40 19.95
C ASP A 137 1.88 0.87 18.63
N ASP A 138 2.36 0.33 17.49
CA ASP A 138 1.99 0.67 16.11
C ASP A 138 2.41 2.08 15.67
N ARG A 139 3.23 2.77 16.46
CA ARG A 139 3.76 4.08 16.05
C ARG A 139 4.81 3.98 14.96
N VAL A 140 5.49 2.85 14.87
CA VAL A 140 6.46 2.56 13.82
C VAL A 140 6.13 1.19 13.23
N LEU A 141 5.95 1.15 11.91
CA LEU A 141 5.85 -0.09 11.15
C LEU A 141 7.09 -0.19 10.27
N ALA A 142 7.73 -1.34 10.27
CA ALA A 142 8.84 -1.65 9.38
C ALA A 142 8.44 -2.79 8.44
N HIS A 143 8.82 -2.67 7.17
CA HIS A 143 8.45 -3.61 6.11
C HIS A 143 9.69 -4.06 5.36
N ALA A 144 9.68 -5.31 4.91
CA ALA A 144 10.67 -5.86 4.01
C ALA A 144 9.99 -6.80 3.02
N ASN A 145 10.39 -6.72 1.75
CA ASN A 145 9.93 -7.64 0.72
C ASN A 145 11.13 -8.29 0.03
N VAL A 146 10.99 -9.55 -0.27
CA VAL A 146 11.80 -10.25 -1.25
C VAL A 146 10.86 -10.90 -2.26
N GLY A 147 11.30 -10.97 -3.51
CA GLY A 147 10.42 -11.50 -4.54
C GLY A 147 11.13 -11.86 -5.83
N TRP A 148 10.33 -12.36 -6.73
CA TRP A 148 10.69 -12.74 -8.08
C TRP A 148 9.79 -12.00 -9.07
N LEU A 149 10.41 -11.49 -10.11
CA LEU A 149 9.78 -10.80 -11.24
C LEU A 149 10.09 -11.55 -12.52
N ARG A 150 9.11 -11.64 -13.42
CA ARG A 150 9.30 -12.17 -14.77
C ARG A 150 8.72 -11.19 -15.78
N ALA A 151 9.58 -10.61 -16.61
CA ALA A 151 9.17 -9.75 -17.68
C ALA A 151 8.57 -10.56 -18.83
N HIS A 152 7.35 -10.26 -19.24
CA HIS A 152 6.67 -10.94 -20.35
C HIS A 152 7.36 -10.71 -21.68
N ALA A 153 7.84 -9.48 -21.93
CA ALA A 153 8.37 -9.06 -23.22
C ALA A 153 9.59 -9.87 -23.69
N ASN A 154 10.43 -10.34 -22.78
CA ASN A 154 11.67 -11.04 -23.08
C ASN A 154 11.88 -12.31 -22.26
N GLY A 155 10.93 -12.67 -21.40
CA GLY A 155 11.00 -13.83 -20.51
C GLY A 155 12.11 -13.77 -19.46
N GLN A 156 12.66 -12.58 -19.19
CA GLN A 156 13.73 -12.42 -18.19
C GLN A 156 13.18 -12.51 -16.79
N ASP A 157 13.88 -13.28 -15.96
CA ASP A 157 13.64 -13.38 -14.52
C ASP A 157 14.58 -12.44 -13.77
N ASP A 158 14.07 -11.78 -12.71
CA ASP A 158 14.87 -10.92 -11.84
C ASP A 158 14.43 -11.07 -10.38
N GLY A 159 15.33 -10.78 -9.44
CA GLY A 159 15.01 -10.67 -8.04
C GLY A 159 14.48 -9.28 -7.70
N PHE A 160 13.51 -9.20 -6.80
CA PHE A 160 13.02 -7.96 -6.22
C PHE A 160 13.35 -7.88 -4.74
N TRP A 161 13.67 -6.70 -4.28
CA TRP A 161 13.85 -6.40 -2.86
C TRP A 161 13.30 -5.01 -2.55
N ALA A 162 12.72 -4.88 -1.37
CA ALA A 162 12.31 -3.59 -0.83
C ALA A 162 12.39 -3.61 0.68
N THR A 163 12.65 -2.47 1.30
CA THR A 163 12.54 -2.25 2.73
C THR A 163 12.06 -0.85 3.00
N GLY A 164 11.26 -0.67 4.03
CA GLY A 164 10.70 0.63 4.36
C GLY A 164 10.19 0.72 5.79
N ALA A 165 9.86 1.93 6.18
CA ALA A 165 9.28 2.22 7.47
C ALA A 165 8.22 3.31 7.36
N GLU A 166 7.20 3.17 8.19
CA GLU A 166 6.16 4.15 8.43
C GLU A 166 6.27 4.63 9.88
N TRP A 167 6.22 5.94 10.09
CA TRP A 167 6.24 6.54 11.41
C TRP A 167 5.03 7.46 11.61
N ALA A 168 4.10 7.06 12.48
CA ALA A 168 2.96 7.85 12.91
C ALA A 168 3.44 8.98 13.84
N VAL A 169 3.79 10.13 13.26
CA VAL A 169 4.27 11.31 14.01
C VAL A 169 3.13 12.07 14.69
N ARG A 170 1.91 11.95 14.17
CA ARG A 170 0.67 12.51 14.72
C ARG A 170 -0.51 11.56 14.42
N PRO A 171 -1.65 11.67 15.09
CA PRO A 171 -2.80 10.78 14.88
C PRO A 171 -3.30 10.70 13.43
N ARG A 172 -3.01 11.73 12.60
CA ARG A 172 -3.43 11.80 11.19
C ARG A 172 -2.26 11.91 10.21
N LEU A 173 -1.02 11.93 10.70
CA LEU A 173 0.16 12.14 9.84
C LEU A 173 1.16 11.02 10.08
N THR A 174 1.44 10.28 9.02
CA THR A 174 2.47 9.24 8.95
C THR A 174 3.52 9.69 7.95
N LEU A 175 4.78 9.61 8.34
CA LEU A 175 5.92 9.77 7.43
C LEU A 175 6.36 8.39 6.96
N THR A 176 6.81 8.31 5.71
CA THR A 176 7.28 7.07 5.09
C THR A 176 8.68 7.26 4.53
N LEU A 177 9.49 6.21 4.65
CA LEU A 177 10.79 6.13 4.02
C LEU A 177 10.99 4.70 3.54
N GLU A 178 11.40 4.53 2.29
CA GLU A 178 11.66 3.21 1.74
C GLU A 178 12.84 3.20 0.77
N THR A 179 13.38 2.03 0.53
CA THR A 179 14.35 1.76 -0.52
C THR A 179 14.03 0.42 -1.17
N TYR A 180 14.14 0.34 -2.48
CA TYR A 180 13.75 -0.82 -3.26
C TYR A 180 14.53 -0.90 -4.58
N GLY A 181 14.52 -2.06 -5.18
CA GLY A 181 15.18 -2.29 -6.47
C GLY A 181 15.06 -3.72 -6.94
N THR A 182 15.69 -3.99 -8.06
CA THR A 182 15.81 -5.34 -8.62
C THR A 182 17.27 -5.76 -8.66
N GLY A 183 17.53 -7.06 -8.84
CA GLY A 183 18.88 -7.61 -8.86
C GLY A 183 19.72 -7.08 -10.02
N ARG A 184 19.09 -6.74 -11.15
CA ARG A 184 19.75 -6.21 -12.37
C ARG A 184 19.52 -4.73 -12.59
N GLY A 185 18.49 -4.17 -11.95
CA GLY A 185 18.11 -2.77 -12.09
C GLY A 185 18.79 -1.85 -11.10
N HIS A 186 18.35 -0.60 -11.11
CA HIS A 186 18.78 0.40 -10.15
C HIS A 186 17.89 0.36 -8.91
N GLY A 187 18.49 0.67 -7.76
CA GLY A 187 17.72 0.92 -6.56
C GLY A 187 17.26 2.37 -6.48
N PHE A 188 16.14 2.58 -5.78
CA PHE A 188 15.57 3.87 -5.48
C PHE A 188 15.37 4.03 -3.98
N THR A 189 15.41 5.27 -3.53
CA THR A 189 14.96 5.67 -2.19
C THR A 189 13.81 6.64 -2.35
N GLN A 190 12.73 6.41 -1.61
CA GLN A 190 11.54 7.26 -1.61
C GLN A 190 11.26 7.73 -0.18
N ALA A 191 10.98 9.02 -0.03
CA ALA A 191 10.43 9.61 1.18
C ALA A 191 9.04 10.16 0.89
N GLY A 192 8.13 10.01 1.83
CA GLY A 192 6.76 10.43 1.64
C GLY A 192 6.03 10.74 2.95
N ALA A 193 4.79 11.14 2.80
CA ALA A 193 3.87 11.37 3.90
C ALA A 193 2.46 10.94 3.51
N ARG A 194 1.72 10.42 4.49
CA ARG A 194 0.30 10.08 4.40
C ARG A 194 -0.49 10.90 5.41
N PHE A 195 -1.59 11.47 4.97
CA PHE A 195 -2.50 12.23 5.80
C PHE A 195 -3.89 11.60 5.81
N ALA A 196 -4.37 11.15 6.97
CA ALA A 196 -5.73 10.63 7.15
C ALA A 196 -6.73 11.80 7.18
N VAL A 197 -7.39 12.08 6.06
CA VAL A 197 -8.44 13.10 5.94
C VAL A 197 -9.65 12.68 6.77
N ILE A 198 -10.08 11.44 6.58
CA ILE A 198 -11.09 10.77 7.39
C ILE A 198 -10.44 9.49 7.91
N PRO A 199 -10.16 9.38 9.22
CA PRO A 199 -9.58 8.17 9.79
C PRO A 199 -10.30 6.92 9.31
N ASP A 200 -9.55 5.89 8.98
CA ASP A 200 -10.00 4.57 8.52
C ASP A 200 -10.83 4.57 7.21
N ARG A 201 -10.97 5.73 6.53
CA ARG A 201 -11.76 5.82 5.30
C ARG A 201 -11.06 6.51 4.14
N LEU A 202 -10.44 7.65 4.38
CA LEU A 202 -9.86 8.46 3.32
C LEU A 202 -8.48 8.96 3.74
N ALA A 203 -7.47 8.56 3.00
CA ALA A 203 -6.12 9.06 3.14
C ALA A 203 -5.63 9.68 1.83
N LEU A 204 -4.82 10.72 1.95
CA LEU A 204 -4.02 11.29 0.88
C LEU A 204 -2.56 11.03 1.19
N ASP A 205 -1.78 10.80 0.17
CA ASP A 205 -0.36 10.57 0.27
C ASP A 205 0.42 11.28 -0.82
N ALA A 206 1.68 11.59 -0.53
CA ALA A 206 2.60 12.14 -1.50
C ALA A 206 4.02 11.65 -1.20
N GLY A 207 4.82 11.48 -2.24
CA GLY A 207 6.19 11.02 -2.11
C GLY A 207 7.10 11.56 -3.19
N VAL A 208 8.40 11.52 -2.90
CA VAL A 208 9.46 11.82 -3.84
C VAL A 208 10.49 10.70 -3.78
N ALA A 209 10.87 10.19 -4.94
CA ALA A 209 11.89 9.16 -5.07
C ALA A 209 13.06 9.65 -5.91
N SER A 210 14.22 9.07 -5.62
CA SER A 210 15.45 9.30 -6.38
C SER A 210 16.26 8.01 -6.47
N ARG A 211 16.98 7.84 -7.57
CA ARG A 211 17.90 6.72 -7.76
C ARG A 211 19.03 6.75 -6.72
N ILE A 212 19.36 5.60 -6.16
CA ILE A 212 20.46 5.43 -5.21
C ILE A 212 21.79 5.66 -5.93
N GLY A 213 22.69 6.43 -5.29
CA GLY A 213 24.03 6.74 -5.82
C GLY A 213 24.04 7.84 -6.88
N HIS A 214 22.90 8.30 -7.35
CA HIS A 214 22.78 9.37 -8.35
C HIS A 214 21.63 10.31 -7.98
N ILE A 215 21.71 10.92 -6.80
CA ILE A 215 20.67 11.81 -6.28
C ILE A 215 20.43 12.92 -7.31
N GLY A 216 19.20 12.95 -7.84
CA GLY A 216 18.76 13.93 -8.80
C GLY A 216 18.80 13.53 -10.27
N ALA A 217 19.44 12.42 -10.64
CA ALA A 217 19.48 11.97 -12.03
C ALA A 217 18.17 11.35 -12.51
N GLU A 218 17.59 10.49 -11.70
CA GLU A 218 16.29 9.88 -11.95
C GLU A 218 15.39 10.15 -10.74
N ARG A 219 14.38 10.99 -10.93
CA ARG A 219 13.43 11.36 -9.88
C ARG A 219 12.03 11.10 -10.36
N TYR A 220 11.17 10.77 -9.42
CA TYR A 220 9.74 10.80 -9.65
C TYR A 220 9.00 11.32 -8.41
N PHE A 221 7.81 11.82 -8.66
CA PHE A 221 6.87 12.27 -7.64
C PHE A 221 5.64 11.39 -7.70
N THR A 222 5.10 11.08 -6.52
CA THR A 222 3.83 10.37 -6.41
C THR A 222 2.84 11.21 -5.63
N PHE A 223 1.59 11.11 -6.02
CA PHE A 223 0.47 11.61 -5.25
C PHE A 223 -0.63 10.56 -5.31
N GLY A 224 -1.18 10.18 -4.16
CA GLY A 224 -2.13 9.10 -4.04
C GLY A 224 -3.32 9.44 -3.15
N LEU A 225 -4.34 8.64 -3.32
CA LEU A 225 -5.57 8.65 -2.54
C LEU A 225 -5.97 7.20 -2.28
N THR A 226 -6.27 6.91 -1.02
CA THR A 226 -6.87 5.65 -0.61
C THR A 226 -8.24 5.89 -0.02
N LEU A 227 -9.23 5.20 -0.55
CA LEU A 227 -10.59 5.17 -0.04
C LEU A 227 -10.89 3.74 0.43
N ALA A 228 -11.11 3.56 1.73
CA ALA A 228 -11.49 2.29 2.32
C ALA A 228 -12.95 2.35 2.83
N GLY A 229 -13.65 1.23 2.78
CA GLY A 229 -15.02 1.17 3.27
C GLY A 229 -15.62 -0.23 3.17
N PRO A 230 -16.81 -0.42 3.75
CA PRO A 230 -17.54 -1.68 3.60
C PRO A 230 -17.90 -1.91 2.13
N VAL A 231 -18.00 -3.19 1.74
CA VAL A 231 -18.58 -3.56 0.43
C VAL A 231 -19.96 -2.94 0.34
N LEU A 232 -20.22 -2.21 -0.73
CA LEU A 232 -21.58 -1.74 -1.03
C LEU A 232 -22.45 -2.98 -1.25
N ARG A 233 -23.36 -3.21 -0.32
CA ARG A 233 -24.36 -4.28 -0.39
C ARG A 233 -25.50 -3.86 -1.30
#